data_fd8d4bf24cf00adc5d0d492207b10f2e
#
_entry.id   fd8d4bf24cf00adc5d0d492207b10f2e
#
_cell.length_a   1.000
_cell.length_b   1.000
_cell.length_c   1.000
_cell.angle_alpha   90.00
_cell.angle_beta   90.00
_cell.angle_gamma   90.00
#
_symmetry.space_group_name_H-M   'P 1'
#
loop_
_entity.id
_entity.type
_entity.pdbx_description
1 polymer ?
#
loop_
_entity_poly.entity_id
_entity_poly.type
_entity_poly.pdbx_seq_one_letter_code
_entity_poly.pdbx_strand_id
1 'polypeptide(L)' 'MKTFTRITVDHNQMDGLPCIRNLRIPVATVVGMVSEGMAEDEILKAYPDLEREDIREALRFAAEAVRERELPLISRSS' A
#
# COMPACT_ATOMS: atom_id res chain seq x y z
N MET A 1 10.79 -13.59 6.37
CA MET A 1 10.12 -12.86 5.29
C MET A 1 8.61 -12.88 5.50
N LYS A 2 7.97 -11.76 5.30
CA LYS A 2 6.54 -11.67 5.46
C LYS A 2 5.83 -12.00 4.17
N THR A 3 4.70 -12.67 4.31
CA THR A 3 3.88 -13.02 3.17
C THR A 3 2.65 -12.13 3.14
N PHE A 4 2.38 -11.59 1.98
CA PHE A 4 1.24 -10.71 1.79
C PHE A 4 0.25 -11.39 0.85
N THR A 5 -0.83 -11.88 1.41
CA THR A 5 -1.79 -12.66 0.62
C THR A 5 -2.77 -11.78 -0.14
N ARG A 6 -2.86 -10.51 0.23
CA ARG A 6 -3.80 -9.58 -0.40
C ARG A 6 -3.12 -8.61 -1.35
N ILE A 7 -1.82 -8.76 -1.58
CA ILE A 7 -1.08 -7.87 -2.47
C ILE A 7 -0.64 -8.68 -3.66
N THR A 8 -0.92 -8.18 -4.86
CA THR A 8 -0.53 -8.86 -6.09
C THR A 8 0.31 -7.93 -6.93
N VAL A 9 1.26 -8.52 -7.66
CA VAL A 9 2.08 -7.78 -8.61
C VAL A 9 1.96 -8.51 -9.94
N ASP A 10 1.48 -7.81 -10.95
CA ASP A 10 1.32 -8.38 -12.27
C ASP A 10 2.03 -7.45 -13.25
N HIS A 11 3.10 -7.94 -13.85
CA HIS A 11 3.91 -7.13 -14.75
C HIS A 11 3.14 -6.70 -15.98
N ASN A 12 2.03 -7.35 -16.26
CA ASN A 12 1.20 -6.98 -17.41
C ASN A 12 0.12 -5.97 -17.04
N GLN A 13 0.05 -5.57 -15.77
CA GLN A 13 -0.94 -4.62 -15.31
C GLN A 13 -0.26 -3.54 -14.49
N MET A 14 -0.67 -2.30 -14.69
CA MET A 14 -0.23 -1.18 -13.86
C MET A 14 1.30 -1.08 -13.80
N ASP A 15 1.97 -1.49 -14.87
CA ASP A 15 3.44 -1.47 -14.94
C ASP A 15 4.10 -2.23 -13.80
N GLY A 16 3.46 -3.28 -13.34
CA GLY A 16 4.01 -4.08 -12.25
C GLY A 16 3.88 -3.47 -10.87
N LEU A 17 3.02 -2.47 -10.72
CA LEU A 17 2.79 -1.89 -9.40
C LEU A 17 2.07 -2.89 -8.50
N PRO A 18 2.45 -2.97 -7.23
CA PRO A 18 1.69 -3.80 -6.30
C PRO A 18 0.27 -3.24 -6.11
N CYS A 19 -0.69 -4.15 -6.22
CA CYS A 19 -2.10 -3.78 -6.13
C CYS A 19 -2.81 -4.67 -5.13
N ILE A 20 -4.00 -4.25 -4.73
CA ILE A 20 -4.82 -5.01 -3.80
C ILE A 20 -5.59 -6.08 -4.57
N ARG A 21 -5.31 -7.34 -4.31
CA ARG A 21 -6.10 -8.49 -4.78
C ARG A 21 -6.57 -8.41 -6.23
N ASN A 22 -5.74 -7.95 -7.13
CA ASN A 22 -6.10 -7.80 -8.54
C ASN A 22 -7.23 -6.82 -8.80
N LEU A 23 -7.51 -5.95 -7.85
CA LEU A 23 -8.57 -4.95 -8.03
C LEU A 23 -8.11 -3.75 -8.84
N ARG A 24 -6.83 -3.73 -9.21
CA ARG A 24 -6.22 -2.60 -9.90
C ARG A 24 -6.24 -1.33 -9.05
N ILE A 25 -6.26 -1.51 -7.75
CA ILE A 25 -6.12 -0.42 -6.80
C ILE A 25 -4.71 -0.52 -6.24
N PRO A 26 -3.81 0.38 -6.62
CA PRO A 26 -2.43 0.27 -6.15
C PRO A 26 -2.32 0.44 -4.63
N VAL A 27 -1.37 -0.27 -4.06
CA VAL A 27 -1.07 -0.10 -2.63
C VAL A 27 -0.78 1.36 -2.34
N ALA A 28 -0.06 2.05 -3.24
CA ALA A 28 0.28 3.46 -3.04
C ALA A 28 -0.96 4.33 -2.89
N THR A 29 -2.04 3.99 -3.61
CA THR A 29 -3.28 4.75 -3.50
C THR A 29 -3.86 4.64 -2.09
N VAL A 30 -3.86 3.43 -1.55
CA VAL A 30 -4.38 3.21 -0.20
C VAL A 30 -3.51 3.93 0.83
N VAL A 31 -2.20 3.79 0.69
CA VAL A 31 -1.27 4.45 1.61
C VAL A 31 -1.44 5.96 1.53
N GLY A 32 -1.64 6.49 0.33
CA GLY A 32 -1.84 7.92 0.14
C GLY A 32 -3.08 8.42 0.86
N MET A 33 -4.17 7.67 0.77
CA MET A 33 -5.40 8.07 1.45
C MET A 33 -5.21 8.11 2.96
N VAL A 34 -4.53 7.11 3.49
CA VAL A 34 -4.26 7.08 4.94
C VAL A 34 -3.38 8.26 5.33
N SER A 35 -2.38 8.56 4.51
CA SER A 35 -1.46 9.65 4.83
C SER A 35 -2.16 11.01 4.81
N GLU A 36 -3.26 11.11 4.09
CA GLU A 36 -4.04 12.34 4.05
C GLU A 36 -5.06 12.44 5.17
N GLY A 37 -5.08 11.45 6.05
CA GLY A 37 -5.97 11.50 7.19
C GLY A 37 -7.32 10.87 7.00
N MET A 38 -7.52 10.17 5.89
CA MET A 38 -8.81 9.50 5.69
C MET A 38 -8.97 8.34 6.66
N ALA A 39 -10.13 8.26 7.27
CA ALA A 39 -10.44 7.13 8.14
C ALA A 39 -10.72 5.89 7.29
N GLU A 40 -10.56 4.71 7.90
CA GLU A 40 -10.81 3.46 7.19
C GLU A 40 -12.22 3.43 6.59
N ASP A 41 -13.20 3.90 7.35
CA ASP A 41 -14.57 3.90 6.86
C ASP A 41 -14.72 4.77 5.61
N GLU A 42 -14.01 5.88 5.57
CA GLU A 42 -14.05 6.75 4.40
C GLU A 42 -13.42 6.07 3.19
N ILE A 43 -12.32 5.36 3.41
CA ILE A 43 -11.65 4.67 2.33
C ILE A 43 -12.55 3.56 1.78
N LEU A 44 -13.19 2.82 2.67
CA LEU A 44 -14.07 1.73 2.25
C LEU A 44 -15.29 2.26 1.51
N LYS A 45 -15.74 3.46 1.86
CA LYS A 45 -16.84 4.08 1.16
C LYS A 45 -16.42 4.50 -0.24
N ALA A 46 -15.22 5.02 -0.39
CA ALA A 46 -14.70 5.44 -1.69
C ALA A 46 -14.39 4.27 -2.59
N TYR A 47 -13.94 3.16 -2.01
CA TYR A 47 -13.57 1.95 -2.75
C TYR A 47 -14.30 0.76 -2.13
N PRO A 48 -15.56 0.54 -2.52
CA PRO A 48 -16.37 -0.49 -1.87
C PRO A 48 -15.83 -1.91 -2.03
N ASP A 49 -14.96 -2.14 -3.02
CA ASP A 49 -14.39 -3.46 -3.20
C ASP A 49 -13.29 -3.77 -2.20
N LEU A 50 -12.83 -2.78 -1.47
CA LEU A 50 -11.81 -2.99 -0.46
C LEU A 50 -12.42 -3.51 0.83
N GLU A 51 -11.61 -4.27 1.55
CA GLU A 51 -11.94 -4.73 2.89
C GLU A 51 -11.00 -4.07 3.87
N ARG A 52 -11.41 -4.02 5.12
CA ARG A 52 -10.60 -3.37 6.15
C ARG A 52 -9.20 -3.98 6.25
N GLU A 53 -9.13 -5.31 6.11
CA GLU A 53 -7.83 -5.98 6.13
C GLU A 53 -6.95 -5.61 4.94
N ASP A 54 -7.56 -5.25 3.81
CA ASP A 54 -6.78 -4.80 2.66
C ASP A 54 -6.00 -3.54 3.02
N ILE A 55 -6.65 -2.63 3.74
CA ILE A 55 -6.00 -1.39 4.13
C ILE A 55 -4.83 -1.68 5.06
N ARG A 56 -5.05 -2.56 6.02
CA ARG A 56 -4.01 -2.90 6.98
C ARG A 56 -2.83 -3.58 6.33
N GLU A 57 -3.12 -4.51 5.42
CA GLU A 57 -2.04 -5.22 4.75
C GLU A 57 -1.27 -4.28 3.82
N ALA A 58 -1.96 -3.34 3.19
CA ALA A 58 -1.29 -2.35 2.34
C ALA A 58 -0.28 -1.55 3.15
N LEU A 59 -0.67 -1.16 4.36
CA LEU A 59 0.23 -0.40 5.22
C LEU A 59 1.43 -1.23 5.65
N ARG A 60 1.19 -2.51 5.98
CA ARG A 60 2.30 -3.38 6.35
C ARG A 60 3.24 -3.60 5.18
N PHE A 61 2.68 -3.77 3.99
CA PHE A 61 3.49 -3.94 2.79
C PHE A 61 4.38 -2.73 2.56
N ALA A 62 3.80 -1.54 2.70
CA ALA A 62 4.57 -0.31 2.50
C ALA A 62 5.68 -0.19 3.52
N ALA A 63 5.40 -0.56 4.76
CA ALA A 63 6.42 -0.50 5.81
C ALA A 63 7.58 -1.43 5.51
N GLU A 64 7.28 -2.65 5.03
CA GLU A 64 8.34 -3.59 4.69
C GLU A 64 9.14 -3.10 3.50
N ALA A 65 8.47 -2.54 2.51
CA ALA A 65 9.17 -2.07 1.32
C ALA A 65 10.14 -0.95 1.65
N VAL A 66 9.74 -0.04 2.53
CA VAL A 66 10.60 1.05 2.95
C VAL A 66 11.79 0.53 3.75
N ARG A 67 11.51 -0.44 4.64
CA ARG A 67 12.57 -0.98 5.49
C ARG A 67 13.65 -1.65 4.64
N GLU A 68 13.23 -2.42 3.64
CA GLU A 68 14.19 -3.12 2.83
C GLU A 68 15.02 -2.18 1.97
N ARG A 69 14.43 -1.08 1.57
CA ARG A 69 15.15 -0.15 0.72
C ARG A 69 16.12 0.72 1.50
N GLU A 70 15.84 0.92 2.78
CA GLU A 70 16.71 1.75 3.61
C GLU A 70 17.03 3.05 2.91
N LEU A 71 15.98 3.83 2.66
CA LEU A 71 16.17 5.08 1.97
C LEU A 71 17.16 5.95 2.74
N PRO A 72 18.15 6.50 2.05
CA PRO A 72 19.08 7.38 2.74
C PRO A 72 18.35 8.64 3.19
N LEU A 73 18.35 8.86 4.46
CA LEU A 73 17.81 10.09 5.00
C LEU A 73 18.90 11.13 4.97
N ILE A 74 18.56 12.26 4.44
CA ILE A 74 19.50 13.35 4.46
C ILE A 74 19.35 14.02 5.77
N SER A 75 20.30 13.91 6.47
CA SER A 75 20.16 14.50 7.76
C SER A 75 21.10 15.63 7.86
N ARG A 76 21.11 15.27 7.56
CA ARG A 76 21.64 15.73 7.82
C ARG A 76 22.14 16.18 8.45
N SER A 77 22.42 16.08 8.63
CA SER A 77 22.71 16.38 9.12
C SER A 77 22.97 16.78 9.46
N SER A 78 23.05 16.78 9.63
CA SER A 78 23.09 17.16 9.80
C SER A 78 23.20 17.34 9.90
#